data_96dc26a024ffc7f9f49e6e52f0435ea8
#
_entry.id   96dc26a024ffc7f9f49e6e52f0435ea8
#
_cell.length_a   1.000
_cell.length_b   1.000
_cell.length_c   1.000
_cell.angle_alpha   90.00
_cell.angle_beta   90.00
_cell.angle_gamma   90.00
#
_symmetry.space_group_name_H-M   'P 1'
#
loop_
_entity.id
_entity.type
_entity.pdbx_description
1 polymer ?
#
loop_
_entity_poly.entity_id
_entity_poly.type
_entity_poly.pdbx_seq_one_letter_code
_entity_poly.pdbx_strand_id
1 'polypeptide(L)'
;MRVCFYTLGCKVNLNETGALEQMFRSAGFTIVPEGEEADVFVVNSCTVTNFGDQKSRKWLRRAKRENPGAVTVLTGCYPQAFPEEAANFLEADLVCGNGDRKAILDNVLKLLDGHERIVAVTPHKRGERFEELPVERFETHTRAFIKVEDGCNRQCAYCVIPRARGPVRSRAEASILNELRQLAASGYREVVLSAISLPSYGLDTGTNLVELVEKCAQVEGIERIRLGSLDPDMLTPEFIARLAAVDKLCPQFHLSLQSGCTATLRRMRRVYTAEQYAQVVADIRAAYGDRPVSFTTDCICGFPGETVEDFEESCAFLKQIGFLKVHVFPYSRRSGTPACDFPDQVHEREKQERSRTMNALAEELRRDVLTTYEGMEDEVLLETALSETLFTGYTRLYVPVVVSAPGRKSGEIVRVRLGSYDGERVRAALC
;
A
#
# COMPACT_ATOMS: atom_id res chain seq x y z
N MET A 1 -1.83 -7.96 -30.02
CA MET A 1 -0.58 -8.04 -29.24
C MET A 1 -0.91 -8.33 -27.79
N ARG A 2 -0.02 -9.02 -27.08
CA ARG A 2 -0.20 -9.47 -25.68
C ARG A 2 0.75 -8.72 -24.78
N VAL A 3 0.30 -8.33 -23.57
CA VAL A 3 1.13 -7.64 -22.58
C VAL A 3 0.96 -8.29 -21.22
N CYS A 4 2.09 -8.50 -20.52
CA CYS A 4 2.16 -9.03 -19.17
C CYS A 4 2.67 -7.95 -18.22
N PHE A 5 1.93 -7.72 -17.13
CA PHE A 5 2.33 -6.78 -16.07
C PHE A 5 2.83 -7.52 -14.83
N TYR A 6 3.89 -6.99 -14.24
CA TYR A 6 4.40 -7.42 -12.96
C TYR A 6 4.52 -6.24 -12.01
N THR A 7 3.74 -6.27 -10.93
CA THR A 7 3.68 -5.17 -9.97
C THR A 7 4.36 -5.53 -8.67
N LEU A 8 5.29 -4.69 -8.25
CA LEU A 8 5.90 -4.74 -6.94
C LEU A 8 5.58 -3.44 -6.19
N GLY A 9 5.36 -3.54 -4.90
CA GLY A 9 5.23 -2.36 -4.05
C GLY A 9 3.90 -2.22 -3.32
N CYS A 10 3.43 -0.99 -3.20
CA CYS A 10 2.29 -0.61 -2.39
C CYS A 10 0.98 -0.54 -3.20
N LYS A 11 -0.11 -0.19 -2.51
CA LYS A 11 -1.44 0.01 -3.14
C LYS A 11 -1.43 1.08 -4.24
N VAL A 12 -0.54 2.08 -4.15
CA VAL A 12 -0.36 3.09 -5.19
C VAL A 12 0.17 2.45 -6.47
N ASN A 13 1.18 1.56 -6.38
CA ASN A 13 1.67 0.82 -7.55
C ASN A 13 0.58 -0.07 -8.17
N LEU A 14 -0.27 -0.69 -7.35
CA LEU A 14 -1.42 -1.48 -7.86
C LEU A 14 -2.40 -0.63 -8.66
N ASN A 15 -2.78 0.53 -8.13
CA ASN A 15 -3.64 1.48 -8.85
C ASN A 15 -3.01 1.92 -10.18
N GLU A 16 -1.72 2.26 -10.17
CA GLU A 16 -0.98 2.68 -11.35
C GLU A 16 -0.89 1.58 -12.41
N THR A 17 -0.68 0.32 -11.99
CA THR A 17 -0.72 -0.81 -12.92
C THR A 17 -2.10 -1.02 -13.50
N GLY A 18 -3.17 -0.94 -12.69
CA GLY A 18 -4.55 -1.03 -13.20
C GLY A 18 -4.85 0.03 -14.27
N ALA A 19 -4.36 1.26 -14.08
CA ALA A 19 -4.50 2.32 -15.09
C ALA A 19 -3.71 2.01 -16.38
N LEU A 20 -2.48 1.51 -16.25
CA LEU A 20 -1.69 1.08 -17.40
C LEU A 20 -2.36 -0.08 -18.14
N GLU A 21 -2.86 -1.09 -17.44
CA GLU A 21 -3.61 -2.20 -18.04
C GLU A 21 -4.81 -1.71 -18.86
N GLN A 22 -5.55 -0.75 -18.32
CA GLN A 22 -6.69 -0.16 -19.03
C GLN A 22 -6.24 0.60 -20.29
N MET A 23 -5.15 1.38 -20.22
CA MET A 23 -4.58 2.07 -21.38
C MET A 23 -4.17 1.08 -22.49
N PHE A 24 -3.48 -0.01 -22.13
CA PHE A 24 -3.07 -1.03 -23.09
C PHE A 24 -4.26 -1.77 -23.70
N ARG A 25 -5.29 -2.11 -22.92
CA ARG A 25 -6.54 -2.68 -23.44
C ARG A 25 -7.22 -1.76 -24.44
N SER A 26 -7.32 -0.48 -24.12
CA SER A 26 -7.91 0.53 -25.00
C SER A 26 -7.15 0.67 -26.32
N ALA A 27 -5.84 0.36 -26.32
CA ALA A 27 -5.00 0.30 -27.51
C ALA A 27 -5.02 -1.07 -28.22
N GLY A 28 -5.90 -2.01 -27.80
CA GLY A 28 -6.09 -3.31 -28.45
C GLY A 28 -5.12 -4.41 -28.00
N PHE A 29 -4.42 -4.23 -26.86
CA PHE A 29 -3.61 -5.31 -26.25
C PHE A 29 -4.49 -6.25 -25.41
N THR A 30 -4.12 -7.52 -25.41
CA THR A 30 -4.66 -8.52 -24.49
C THR A 30 -3.75 -8.62 -23.27
N ILE A 31 -4.26 -8.39 -22.07
CA ILE A 31 -3.52 -8.61 -20.82
C ILE A 31 -3.44 -10.10 -20.54
N VAL A 32 -2.24 -10.60 -20.30
CA VAL A 32 -1.99 -12.00 -19.97
C VAL A 32 -1.33 -12.15 -18.60
N PRO A 33 -1.58 -13.25 -17.87
CA PRO A 33 -0.97 -13.50 -16.58
C PRO A 33 0.52 -13.82 -16.69
N GLU A 34 1.21 -13.78 -15.53
CA GLU A 34 2.62 -14.19 -15.45
C GLU A 34 2.79 -15.66 -15.88
N GLY A 35 3.85 -15.91 -16.65
CA GLY A 35 4.20 -17.24 -17.16
C GLY A 35 3.65 -17.54 -18.55
N GLU A 36 2.82 -16.67 -19.12
CA GLU A 36 2.41 -16.75 -20.51
C GLU A 36 3.34 -15.93 -21.42
N GLU A 37 3.41 -16.34 -22.69
CA GLU A 37 4.12 -15.57 -23.72
C GLU A 37 3.43 -14.23 -23.97
N ALA A 38 4.21 -13.17 -24.12
CA ALA A 38 3.72 -11.83 -24.43
C ALA A 38 4.69 -11.07 -25.35
N ASP A 39 4.13 -10.12 -26.10
CA ASP A 39 4.91 -9.20 -26.94
C ASP A 39 5.55 -8.09 -26.11
N VAL A 40 4.95 -7.78 -24.96
CA VAL A 40 5.41 -6.70 -24.05
C VAL A 40 5.37 -7.19 -22.59
N PHE A 41 6.44 -6.91 -21.84
CA PHE A 41 6.54 -7.19 -20.41
C PHE A 41 6.79 -5.89 -19.65
N VAL A 42 5.89 -5.52 -18.74
CA VAL A 42 5.97 -4.28 -17.97
C VAL A 42 6.19 -4.58 -16.49
N VAL A 43 7.29 -4.08 -15.92
CA VAL A 43 7.54 -4.11 -14.47
C VAL A 43 7.25 -2.75 -13.86
N ASN A 44 6.21 -2.66 -13.04
CA ASN A 44 6.00 -1.51 -12.16
C ASN A 44 6.72 -1.76 -10.82
N SER A 45 7.88 -1.16 -10.65
CA SER A 45 8.85 -1.49 -9.62
C SER A 45 8.63 -0.71 -8.31
N CYS A 46 9.01 -1.34 -7.20
CA CYS A 46 9.15 -0.73 -5.89
C CYS A 46 10.63 -0.50 -5.59
N THR A 47 10.93 0.50 -4.75
CA THR A 47 12.31 0.81 -4.32
C THR A 47 12.44 1.05 -2.81
N VAL A 48 11.41 0.69 -2.03
CA VAL A 48 11.45 0.82 -0.56
C VAL A 48 12.57 -0.04 0.04
N THR A 49 12.83 -1.22 -0.53
CA THR A 49 13.90 -2.12 -0.10
C THR A 49 14.79 -2.54 -1.27
N ASN A 50 16.06 -2.84 -1.00
CA ASN A 50 16.98 -3.42 -2.00
C ASN A 50 16.46 -4.73 -2.59
N PHE A 51 15.73 -5.51 -1.80
CA PHE A 51 15.11 -6.75 -2.26
C PHE A 51 14.06 -6.48 -3.35
N GLY A 52 13.27 -5.42 -3.21
CA GLY A 52 12.30 -5.01 -4.25
C GLY A 52 12.97 -4.69 -5.59
N ASP A 53 14.10 -3.95 -5.57
CA ASP A 53 14.87 -3.64 -6.77
C ASP A 53 15.43 -4.90 -7.43
N GLN A 54 16.04 -5.79 -6.62
CA GLN A 54 16.60 -7.05 -7.11
C GLN A 54 15.51 -7.95 -7.73
N LYS A 55 14.34 -8.02 -7.11
CA LYS A 55 13.21 -8.81 -7.58
C LYS A 55 12.70 -8.26 -8.92
N SER A 56 12.58 -6.94 -9.07
CA SER A 56 12.19 -6.27 -10.32
C SER A 56 13.15 -6.62 -11.46
N ARG A 57 14.46 -6.47 -11.22
CA ARG A 57 15.50 -6.78 -12.21
C ARG A 57 15.54 -8.25 -12.58
N LYS A 58 15.42 -9.14 -11.58
CA LYS A 58 15.41 -10.61 -11.79
C LYS A 58 14.23 -11.01 -12.68
N TRP A 59 13.06 -10.46 -12.43
CA TRP A 59 11.86 -10.77 -13.21
C TRP A 59 12.02 -10.30 -14.67
N LEU A 60 12.50 -9.08 -14.87
CA LEU A 60 12.68 -8.53 -16.22
C LEU A 60 13.75 -9.30 -17.03
N ARG A 61 14.87 -9.68 -16.37
CA ARG A 61 15.88 -10.57 -16.99
C ARG A 61 15.28 -11.92 -17.42
N ARG A 62 14.43 -12.47 -16.58
CA ARG A 62 13.73 -13.71 -16.90
C ARG A 62 12.82 -13.53 -18.11
N ALA A 63 11.99 -12.49 -18.12
CA ALA A 63 11.08 -12.18 -19.23
C ALA A 63 11.86 -12.03 -20.55
N LYS A 64 12.95 -11.26 -20.57
CA LYS A 64 13.77 -11.05 -21.75
C LYS A 64 14.45 -12.33 -22.25
N ARG A 65 14.93 -13.17 -21.33
CA ARG A 65 15.56 -14.46 -21.67
C ARG A 65 14.56 -15.45 -22.27
N GLU A 66 13.36 -15.53 -21.68
CA GLU A 66 12.31 -16.46 -22.11
C GLU A 66 11.59 -15.97 -23.39
N ASN A 67 11.57 -14.65 -23.62
CA ASN A 67 10.95 -14.00 -24.78
C ASN A 67 11.92 -12.97 -25.42
N PRO A 68 12.97 -13.39 -26.14
CA PRO A 68 14.03 -12.48 -26.63
C PRO A 68 13.53 -11.37 -27.56
N GLY A 69 12.45 -11.61 -28.32
CA GLY A 69 11.84 -10.64 -29.23
C GLY A 69 10.86 -9.67 -28.56
N ALA A 70 10.50 -9.89 -27.30
CA ALA A 70 9.53 -9.05 -26.63
C ALA A 70 10.14 -7.71 -26.17
N VAL A 71 9.31 -6.67 -26.14
CA VAL A 71 9.65 -5.37 -25.54
C VAL A 71 9.56 -5.47 -24.02
N THR A 72 10.59 -5.06 -23.32
CA THR A 72 10.66 -5.08 -21.87
C THR A 72 10.69 -3.66 -21.30
N VAL A 73 9.82 -3.37 -20.34
CA VAL A 73 9.60 -2.05 -19.76
C VAL A 73 9.90 -2.07 -18.26
N LEU A 74 10.79 -1.20 -17.81
CA LEU A 74 11.07 -0.94 -16.41
C LEU A 74 10.49 0.43 -16.02
N THR A 75 9.48 0.45 -15.18
CA THR A 75 8.87 1.69 -14.65
C THR A 75 8.70 1.66 -13.14
N GLY A 76 8.18 2.71 -12.56
CA GLY A 76 7.86 2.81 -11.14
C GLY A 76 8.93 3.51 -10.31
N CYS A 77 8.99 3.16 -9.02
CA CYS A 77 9.82 3.88 -8.06
C CYS A 77 11.33 3.65 -8.24
N TYR A 78 11.75 2.47 -8.69
CA TYR A 78 13.18 2.17 -8.83
C TYR A 78 13.86 3.04 -9.90
N PRO A 79 13.42 3.06 -11.16
CA PRO A 79 14.04 3.93 -12.16
C PRO A 79 13.91 5.42 -11.82
N GLN A 80 12.86 5.83 -11.14
CA GLN A 80 12.70 7.22 -10.72
C GLN A 80 13.71 7.63 -9.64
N ALA A 81 13.95 6.76 -8.64
CA ALA A 81 14.89 7.05 -7.56
C ALA A 81 16.35 6.89 -7.96
N PHE A 82 16.65 5.96 -8.88
CA PHE A 82 18.00 5.59 -9.32
C PHE A 82 18.10 5.57 -10.85
N PRO A 83 17.91 6.73 -11.52
CA PRO A 83 17.82 6.80 -12.97
C PRO A 83 19.09 6.31 -13.69
N GLU A 84 20.28 6.60 -13.15
CA GLU A 84 21.55 6.16 -13.73
C GLU A 84 21.74 4.63 -13.66
N GLU A 85 21.40 4.03 -12.51
CA GLU A 85 21.45 2.56 -12.34
C GLU A 85 20.44 1.89 -13.28
N ALA A 86 19.23 2.43 -13.37
CA ALA A 86 18.18 1.90 -14.22
C ALA A 86 18.50 2.08 -15.71
N ALA A 87 19.11 3.20 -16.09
CA ALA A 87 19.58 3.44 -17.47
C ALA A 87 20.66 2.42 -17.91
N ASN A 88 21.47 1.94 -16.97
CA ASN A 88 22.51 0.92 -17.24
C ASN A 88 21.95 -0.52 -17.24
N PHE A 89 20.67 -0.71 -16.96
CA PHE A 89 20.02 -2.02 -16.99
C PHE A 89 19.58 -2.36 -18.43
N LEU A 90 20.49 -2.95 -19.21
CA LEU A 90 20.34 -3.14 -20.66
C LEU A 90 19.24 -4.15 -21.06
N GLU A 91 18.78 -4.97 -20.13
CA GLU A 91 17.66 -5.90 -20.35
C GLU A 91 16.28 -5.20 -20.41
N ALA A 92 16.21 -3.89 -20.13
CA ALA A 92 15.01 -3.07 -20.34
C ALA A 92 15.14 -2.29 -21.65
N ASP A 93 14.23 -2.52 -22.59
CA ASP A 93 14.15 -1.78 -23.84
C ASP A 93 13.56 -0.37 -23.62
N LEU A 94 12.64 -0.24 -22.64
CA LEU A 94 12.13 1.04 -22.15
C LEU A 94 12.41 1.19 -20.65
N VAL A 95 13.07 2.26 -20.26
CA VAL A 95 13.23 2.69 -18.87
C VAL A 95 12.52 4.02 -18.70
N CYS A 96 11.49 4.06 -17.87
CA CYS A 96 10.74 5.28 -17.55
C CYS A 96 10.45 5.38 -16.06
N GLY A 97 10.36 6.62 -15.59
CA GLY A 97 10.02 6.92 -14.21
C GLY A 97 8.52 6.73 -13.92
N ASN A 98 8.08 7.39 -12.85
CA ASN A 98 6.68 7.40 -12.45
C ASN A 98 6.02 8.80 -12.60
N GLY A 99 6.66 9.71 -13.32
CA GLY A 99 6.16 11.08 -13.53
C GLY A 99 5.34 11.28 -14.81
N ASP A 100 5.44 10.38 -15.77
CA ASP A 100 4.70 10.44 -17.04
C ASP A 100 4.36 9.02 -17.53
N ARG A 101 3.38 8.41 -16.92
CA ARG A 101 2.94 7.05 -17.25
C ARG A 101 2.15 7.00 -18.56
N LYS A 102 1.52 8.13 -18.94
CA LYS A 102 0.78 8.23 -20.20
C LYS A 102 1.68 7.99 -21.40
N ALA A 103 2.95 8.41 -21.32
CA ALA A 103 3.91 8.21 -22.39
C ALA A 103 4.43 6.76 -22.50
N ILE A 104 4.15 5.87 -21.55
CA ILE A 104 4.64 4.48 -21.58
C ILE A 104 4.10 3.75 -22.81
N LEU A 105 2.80 3.83 -23.07
CA LEU A 105 2.17 3.17 -24.22
C LEU A 105 2.75 3.67 -25.54
N ASP A 106 2.88 4.98 -25.72
CA ASP A 106 3.42 5.57 -26.94
C ASP A 106 4.86 5.14 -27.20
N ASN A 107 5.67 5.06 -26.14
CA ASN A 107 7.05 4.60 -26.25
C ASN A 107 7.14 3.09 -26.53
N VAL A 108 6.25 2.28 -25.98
CA VAL A 108 6.16 0.84 -26.31
C VAL A 108 5.79 0.66 -27.79
N LEU A 109 4.82 1.43 -28.30
CA LEU A 109 4.45 1.34 -29.73
C LEU A 109 5.63 1.71 -30.64
N LYS A 110 6.41 2.73 -30.33
CA LYS A 110 7.64 3.07 -31.05
C LYS A 110 8.64 1.91 -31.07
N LEU A 111 8.86 1.25 -29.92
CA LEU A 111 9.77 0.11 -29.83
C LEU A 111 9.30 -1.09 -30.66
N LEU A 112 7.98 -1.34 -30.69
CA LEU A 112 7.37 -2.38 -31.52
C LEU A 112 7.51 -2.08 -33.03
N ASP A 113 7.57 -0.78 -33.39
CA ASP A 113 7.85 -0.32 -34.76
C ASP A 113 9.35 -0.31 -35.11
N GLY A 114 10.21 -0.86 -34.25
CA GLY A 114 11.64 -1.04 -34.51
C GLY A 114 12.54 0.13 -34.09
N HIS A 115 12.06 1.06 -33.25
CA HIS A 115 12.91 2.10 -32.68
C HIS A 115 13.93 1.51 -31.69
N GLU A 116 15.04 2.22 -31.52
CA GLU A 116 16.05 1.85 -30.54
C GLU A 116 15.57 2.03 -29.10
N ARG A 117 16.29 1.42 -28.16
CA ARG A 117 16.09 1.50 -26.71
C ARG A 117 15.84 2.93 -26.23
N ILE A 118 14.83 3.10 -25.36
CA ILE A 118 14.40 4.41 -24.85
C ILE A 118 14.66 4.50 -23.34
N VAL A 119 15.29 5.59 -22.90
CA VAL A 119 15.41 5.97 -21.48
C VAL A 119 14.74 7.32 -21.27
N ALA A 120 13.60 7.33 -20.58
CA ALA A 120 12.75 8.49 -20.40
C ALA A 120 12.38 8.68 -18.92
N VAL A 121 13.35 9.03 -18.08
CA VAL A 121 13.14 9.33 -16.67
C VAL A 121 13.25 10.83 -16.45
N THR A 122 12.12 11.47 -16.14
CA THR A 122 12.05 12.89 -15.84
C THR A 122 12.07 13.12 -14.34
N PRO A 123 12.99 13.94 -13.79
CA PRO A 123 12.98 14.28 -12.37
C PRO A 123 11.69 15.02 -11.96
N HIS A 124 11.16 14.70 -10.79
CA HIS A 124 10.05 15.44 -10.21
C HIS A 124 10.42 16.91 -9.93
N LYS A 125 9.47 17.81 -10.11
CA LYS A 125 9.66 19.26 -9.93
C LYS A 125 8.65 19.81 -8.92
N ARG A 126 9.04 20.89 -8.22
CA ARG A 126 8.11 21.63 -7.37
C ARG A 126 7.02 22.28 -8.21
N GLY A 127 5.76 22.16 -7.77
CA GLY A 127 4.61 22.67 -8.52
C GLY A 127 4.12 21.75 -9.65
N GLU A 128 4.64 20.54 -9.74
CA GLU A 128 4.10 19.50 -10.62
C GLU A 128 2.67 19.15 -10.22
N ARG A 129 1.82 18.92 -11.21
CA ARG A 129 0.42 18.52 -10.96
C ARG A 129 0.31 17.01 -10.76
N PHE A 130 -0.73 16.60 -10.06
CA PHE A 130 -1.09 15.18 -9.95
C PHE A 130 -1.35 14.60 -11.35
N GLU A 131 -0.79 13.44 -11.65
CA GLU A 131 -1.05 12.72 -12.90
C GLU A 131 -2.37 11.96 -12.79
N GLU A 132 -3.35 12.39 -13.56
CA GLU A 132 -4.68 11.77 -13.62
C GLU A 132 -4.64 10.48 -14.45
N LEU A 133 -4.78 9.36 -13.77
CA LEU A 133 -4.85 8.01 -14.34
C LEU A 133 -6.04 7.28 -13.71
N PRO A 134 -7.27 7.56 -14.14
CA PRO A 134 -8.45 6.92 -13.58
C PRO A 134 -8.49 5.44 -13.94
N VAL A 135 -9.04 4.62 -13.03
CA VAL A 135 -9.23 3.19 -13.21
C VAL A 135 -10.72 2.88 -13.15
N GLU A 136 -11.27 2.31 -14.21
CA GLU A 136 -12.69 1.96 -14.27
C GLU A 136 -12.97 0.59 -13.65
N ARG A 137 -12.00 -0.33 -13.69
CA ARG A 137 -12.15 -1.69 -13.18
C ARG A 137 -10.81 -2.32 -12.80
N PHE A 138 -10.82 -3.09 -11.73
CA PHE A 138 -9.73 -3.97 -11.31
C PHE A 138 -10.14 -5.43 -11.55
N GLU A 139 -9.45 -6.14 -12.43
CA GLU A 139 -9.81 -7.50 -12.83
C GLU A 139 -9.69 -8.54 -11.71
N THR A 140 -8.71 -8.34 -10.82
CA THR A 140 -8.34 -9.34 -9.80
C THR A 140 -8.76 -8.95 -8.38
N HIS A 141 -9.45 -7.81 -8.20
CA HIS A 141 -9.75 -7.29 -6.88
C HIS A 141 -11.25 -7.00 -6.73
N THR A 142 -11.81 -7.40 -5.60
CA THR A 142 -13.19 -7.09 -5.19
C THR A 142 -13.30 -5.73 -4.48
N ARG A 143 -12.15 -5.16 -4.07
CA ARG A 143 -12.02 -3.79 -3.57
C ARG A 143 -11.35 -2.92 -4.61
N ALA A 144 -11.83 -1.69 -4.78
CA ALA A 144 -11.18 -0.73 -5.64
C ALA A 144 -10.14 0.09 -4.85
N PHE A 145 -9.02 0.39 -5.49
CA PHE A 145 -7.97 1.25 -4.94
C PHE A 145 -7.98 2.57 -5.67
N ILE A 146 -8.17 3.67 -4.93
CA ILE A 146 -8.19 5.02 -5.50
C ILE A 146 -6.97 5.77 -5.00
N LYS A 147 -6.11 6.18 -5.92
CA LYS A 147 -4.97 7.04 -5.62
C LYS A 147 -5.45 8.48 -5.52
N VAL A 148 -5.36 9.06 -4.32
CA VAL A 148 -5.84 10.43 -4.05
C VAL A 148 -4.71 11.45 -3.90
N GLU A 149 -3.49 10.98 -3.59
CA GLU A 149 -2.30 11.81 -3.42
C GLU A 149 -1.07 11.05 -3.89
N ASP A 150 -0.04 11.78 -4.32
CA ASP A 150 1.29 11.27 -4.63
C ASP A 150 2.36 12.21 -4.08
N GLY A 151 3.49 11.61 -3.72
CA GLY A 151 4.62 12.35 -3.17
C GLY A 151 4.66 12.42 -1.65
N CYS A 152 5.77 12.95 -1.11
CA CYS A 152 5.94 13.09 0.32
C CYS A 152 6.96 14.20 0.64
N ASN A 153 6.58 15.14 1.51
CA ASN A 153 7.45 16.23 1.95
C ASN A 153 8.26 15.89 3.21
N ARG A 154 8.13 14.65 3.74
CA ARG A 154 8.86 14.21 4.91
C ARG A 154 10.32 13.88 4.59
N GLN A 155 11.18 13.99 5.60
CA GLN A 155 12.62 13.73 5.49
C GLN A 155 13.07 12.61 6.43
N CYS A 156 12.30 11.51 6.48
CA CYS A 156 12.67 10.35 7.28
C CYS A 156 14.03 9.82 6.84
N ALA A 157 14.92 9.54 7.81
CA ALA A 157 16.33 9.25 7.53
C ALA A 157 16.57 7.99 6.67
N TYR A 158 15.63 7.05 6.68
CA TYR A 158 15.71 5.77 5.94
C TYR A 158 14.99 5.80 4.58
N CYS A 159 14.23 6.87 4.30
CA CYS A 159 13.21 6.82 3.25
C CYS A 159 13.71 7.42 1.94
N VAL A 160 13.60 6.62 0.87
CA VAL A 160 13.94 7.03 -0.50
C VAL A 160 12.73 7.60 -1.26
N ILE A 161 11.54 7.52 -0.67
CA ILE A 161 10.28 7.89 -1.34
C ILE A 161 10.23 9.34 -1.81
N PRO A 162 10.70 10.36 -1.06
CA PRO A 162 10.72 11.73 -1.58
C PRO A 162 11.53 11.87 -2.89
N ARG A 163 12.59 11.07 -3.05
CA ARG A 163 13.37 11.02 -4.29
C ARG A 163 12.61 10.31 -5.42
N ALA A 164 11.86 9.25 -5.07
CA ALA A 164 11.12 8.45 -6.04
C ALA A 164 9.78 9.09 -6.45
N ARG A 165 9.14 9.85 -5.56
CA ARG A 165 7.77 10.34 -5.76
C ARG A 165 7.65 11.86 -5.78
N GLY A 166 8.73 12.57 -5.42
CA GLY A 166 8.74 14.03 -5.38
C GLY A 166 7.86 14.63 -4.29
N PRO A 167 7.53 15.94 -4.40
CA PRO A 167 6.70 16.65 -3.43
C PRO A 167 5.24 16.18 -3.46
N VAL A 168 4.51 16.48 -2.38
CA VAL A 168 3.06 16.23 -2.25
C VAL A 168 2.30 16.86 -3.40
N ARG A 169 1.43 16.07 -4.02
CA ARG A 169 0.51 16.46 -5.09
C ARG A 169 -0.83 15.79 -4.83
N SER A 170 -1.83 16.57 -4.50
CA SER A 170 -3.19 16.10 -4.28
C SER A 170 -3.96 16.01 -5.59
N ARG A 171 -4.73 14.95 -5.73
CA ARG A 171 -5.67 14.78 -6.85
C ARG A 171 -6.88 15.67 -6.63
N ALA A 172 -7.42 16.24 -7.70
CA ALA A 172 -8.62 17.06 -7.65
C ALA A 172 -9.81 16.26 -7.08
N GLU A 173 -10.50 16.80 -6.08
CA GLU A 173 -11.64 16.18 -5.41
C GLU A 173 -12.72 15.73 -6.39
N ALA A 174 -13.08 16.60 -7.34
CA ALA A 174 -14.08 16.28 -8.36
C ALA A 174 -13.70 15.04 -9.19
N SER A 175 -12.40 14.87 -9.49
CA SER A 175 -11.89 13.71 -10.20
C SER A 175 -12.02 12.43 -9.36
N ILE A 176 -11.69 12.50 -8.07
CA ILE A 176 -11.84 11.37 -7.13
C ILE A 176 -13.30 10.95 -7.02
N LEU A 177 -14.21 11.90 -6.81
CA LEU A 177 -15.63 11.60 -6.65
C LEU A 177 -16.24 11.06 -7.96
N ASN A 178 -15.76 11.50 -9.12
CA ASN A 178 -16.20 10.96 -10.40
C ASN A 178 -15.77 9.50 -10.57
N GLU A 179 -14.51 9.18 -10.29
CA GLU A 179 -14.01 7.79 -10.32
C GLU A 179 -14.76 6.91 -9.32
N LEU A 180 -15.04 7.41 -8.11
CA LEU A 180 -15.85 6.69 -7.12
C LEU A 180 -17.25 6.31 -7.67
N ARG A 181 -17.93 7.24 -8.35
CA ARG A 181 -19.25 6.96 -8.95
C ARG A 181 -19.14 5.92 -10.06
N GLN A 182 -18.10 5.96 -10.89
CA GLN A 182 -17.86 4.96 -11.93
C GLN A 182 -17.60 3.57 -11.33
N LEU A 183 -16.78 3.49 -10.28
CA LEU A 183 -16.52 2.24 -9.56
C LEU A 183 -17.78 1.68 -8.89
N ALA A 184 -18.60 2.53 -8.27
CA ALA A 184 -19.88 2.14 -7.71
C ALA A 184 -20.84 1.58 -8.80
N ALA A 185 -20.92 2.25 -9.95
CA ALA A 185 -21.70 1.79 -11.09
C ALA A 185 -21.17 0.46 -11.66
N SER A 186 -19.88 0.19 -11.53
CA SER A 186 -19.24 -1.08 -11.90
C SER A 186 -19.40 -2.18 -10.84
N GLY A 187 -20.13 -1.91 -9.74
CA GLY A 187 -20.49 -2.87 -8.69
C GLY A 187 -19.51 -2.97 -7.51
N TYR A 188 -18.50 -2.11 -7.43
CA TYR A 188 -17.64 -2.05 -6.26
C TYR A 188 -18.39 -1.45 -5.06
N ARG A 189 -18.34 -2.15 -3.92
CA ARG A 189 -18.97 -1.71 -2.67
C ARG A 189 -17.96 -1.19 -1.65
N GLU A 190 -16.70 -1.63 -1.73
CA GLU A 190 -15.61 -1.19 -0.86
C GLU A 190 -14.50 -0.51 -1.67
N VAL A 191 -14.07 0.66 -1.18
CA VAL A 191 -12.96 1.41 -1.76
C VAL A 191 -11.88 1.67 -0.72
N VAL A 192 -10.63 1.68 -1.17
CA VAL A 192 -9.46 2.01 -0.36
C VAL A 192 -8.86 3.30 -0.90
N LEU A 193 -8.94 4.38 -0.13
CA LEU A 193 -8.22 5.61 -0.44
C LEU A 193 -6.74 5.39 -0.16
N SER A 194 -5.93 5.46 -1.20
CA SER A 194 -4.50 5.19 -1.15
C SER A 194 -3.68 6.40 -1.57
N ALA A 195 -2.52 6.55 -0.96
CA ALA A 195 -1.59 7.64 -1.21
C ALA A 195 -0.18 7.23 -0.78
N ILE A 196 0.79 8.05 -1.08
CA ILE A 196 2.15 7.94 -0.53
C ILE A 196 2.18 8.48 0.91
N SER A 197 1.49 9.59 1.17
CA SER A 197 1.29 10.16 2.50
C SER A 197 -0.15 10.63 2.62
N LEU A 198 -1.07 9.70 2.90
CA LEU A 198 -2.50 9.96 2.85
C LEU A 198 -2.96 11.17 3.68
N PRO A 199 -2.46 11.39 4.93
CA PRO A 199 -2.84 12.59 5.69
C PRO A 199 -2.35 13.89 5.08
N SER A 200 -1.41 13.84 4.11
CA SER A 200 -0.93 15.02 3.39
C SER A 200 -1.86 15.48 2.27
N TYR A 201 -2.92 14.72 1.97
CA TYR A 201 -3.93 15.14 0.99
C TYR A 201 -4.49 16.51 1.34
N GLY A 202 -4.49 17.40 0.38
CA GLY A 202 -5.05 18.74 0.49
C GLY A 202 -4.07 19.81 0.96
N LEU A 203 -2.86 19.45 1.47
CA LEU A 203 -1.88 20.43 1.92
C LEU A 203 -1.42 21.41 0.83
N ASP A 204 -1.42 20.97 -0.42
CA ASP A 204 -1.05 21.77 -1.59
C ASP A 204 -2.26 22.47 -2.27
N THR A 205 -3.48 22.11 -1.88
CA THR A 205 -4.72 22.63 -2.49
C THR A 205 -5.64 23.36 -1.53
N GLY A 206 -5.31 23.38 -0.21
CA GLY A 206 -6.08 24.10 0.81
C GLY A 206 -7.33 23.35 1.30
N THR A 207 -7.40 22.03 1.10
CA THR A 207 -8.42 21.12 1.65
C THR A 207 -7.75 20.10 2.59
N ASN A 208 -8.43 19.06 3.00
CA ASN A 208 -7.88 18.01 3.86
C ASN A 208 -8.55 16.65 3.63
N LEU A 209 -7.90 15.61 4.18
CA LEU A 209 -8.36 14.23 4.01
C LEU A 209 -9.75 13.99 4.63
N VAL A 210 -10.08 14.63 5.76
CA VAL A 210 -11.39 14.41 6.42
C VAL A 210 -12.53 14.87 5.53
N GLU A 211 -12.42 16.07 4.96
CA GLU A 211 -13.41 16.60 4.01
C GLU A 211 -13.58 15.69 2.80
N LEU A 212 -12.47 15.14 2.29
CA LEU A 212 -12.54 14.17 1.20
C LEU A 212 -13.30 12.91 1.62
N VAL A 213 -12.99 12.33 2.79
CA VAL A 213 -13.65 11.11 3.31
C VAL A 213 -15.15 11.35 3.51
N GLU A 214 -15.54 12.47 4.10
CA GLU A 214 -16.94 12.86 4.29
C GLU A 214 -17.70 12.92 2.95
N LYS A 215 -17.10 13.52 1.92
CA LYS A 215 -17.69 13.60 0.57
C LYS A 215 -17.70 12.24 -0.13
N CYS A 216 -16.65 11.43 -0.01
CA CYS A 216 -16.63 10.07 -0.51
C CYS A 216 -17.75 9.21 0.09
N ALA A 217 -18.07 9.42 1.36
CA ALA A 217 -19.14 8.71 2.06
C ALA A 217 -20.55 9.05 1.51
N GLN A 218 -20.71 10.19 0.83
CA GLN A 218 -21.98 10.56 0.19
C GLN A 218 -22.20 9.85 -1.16
N VAL A 219 -21.18 9.20 -1.71
CA VAL A 219 -21.33 8.48 -2.98
C VAL A 219 -22.21 7.26 -2.80
N GLU A 220 -23.28 7.20 -3.57
CA GLU A 220 -24.23 6.10 -3.58
C GLU A 220 -23.60 4.84 -4.19
N GLY A 221 -23.92 3.64 -3.66
CA GLY A 221 -23.35 2.37 -4.11
C GLY A 221 -22.02 1.99 -3.42
N ILE A 222 -21.26 2.95 -2.88
CA ILE A 222 -20.13 2.66 -2.00
C ILE A 222 -20.65 2.48 -0.57
N GLU A 223 -20.40 1.31 0.00
CA GLU A 223 -20.84 0.93 1.35
C GLU A 223 -19.71 1.02 2.37
N ARG A 224 -18.44 0.89 1.93
CA ARG A 224 -17.27 0.89 2.80
C ARG A 224 -16.12 1.72 2.22
N ILE A 225 -15.48 2.47 3.10
CA ILE A 225 -14.27 3.24 2.82
C ILE A 225 -13.17 2.75 3.75
N ARG A 226 -11.99 2.44 3.21
CA ARG A 226 -10.77 2.21 3.98
C ARG A 226 -9.73 3.27 3.68
N LEU A 227 -8.92 3.54 4.67
CA LEU A 227 -7.77 4.44 4.53
C LEU A 227 -6.50 3.63 4.33
N GLY A 228 -5.60 4.17 3.54
CA GLY A 228 -4.20 3.75 3.48
C GLY A 228 -3.47 4.11 4.77
N SER A 229 -2.13 4.14 4.70
CA SER A 229 -1.30 4.44 5.86
C SER A 229 -1.46 5.89 6.33
N LEU A 230 -1.59 6.06 7.64
CA LEU A 230 -1.71 7.35 8.31
C LEU A 230 -0.46 7.62 9.17
N ASP A 231 -0.02 8.86 9.17
CA ASP A 231 1.03 9.33 10.07
C ASP A 231 0.39 9.88 11.35
N PRO A 232 0.76 9.40 12.56
CA PRO A 232 0.06 9.74 13.80
C PRO A 232 0.11 11.23 14.15
N ASP A 233 1.19 11.93 13.83
CA ASP A 233 1.36 13.36 14.11
C ASP A 233 0.40 14.29 13.34
N MET A 234 -0.27 13.77 12.32
CA MET A 234 -1.27 14.52 11.55
C MET A 234 -2.72 14.25 12.01
N LEU A 235 -2.92 13.35 12.98
CA LEU A 235 -4.23 12.98 13.49
C LEU A 235 -4.56 13.79 14.75
N THR A 236 -5.17 14.95 14.58
CA THR A 236 -5.66 15.75 15.72
C THR A 236 -6.94 15.14 16.31
N PRO A 237 -7.29 15.43 17.58
CA PRO A 237 -8.55 14.97 18.16
C PRO A 237 -9.79 15.36 17.34
N GLU A 238 -9.82 16.54 16.75
CA GLU A 238 -10.90 16.98 15.86
C GLU A 238 -10.95 16.13 14.59
N PHE A 239 -9.80 15.89 13.95
CA PHE A 239 -9.69 15.03 12.79
C PHE A 239 -10.23 13.61 13.08
N ILE A 240 -9.83 13.03 14.22
CA ILE A 240 -10.25 11.71 14.68
C ILE A 240 -11.77 11.67 14.92
N ALA A 241 -12.32 12.67 15.61
CA ALA A 241 -13.75 12.74 15.92
C ALA A 241 -14.61 12.81 14.64
N ARG A 242 -14.20 13.60 13.65
CA ARG A 242 -14.88 13.68 12.36
C ARG A 242 -14.82 12.37 11.59
N LEU A 243 -13.66 11.69 11.55
CA LEU A 243 -13.55 10.37 10.92
C LEU A 243 -14.43 9.33 11.61
N ALA A 244 -14.48 9.32 12.94
CA ALA A 244 -15.30 8.38 13.72
C ALA A 244 -16.81 8.57 13.51
N ALA A 245 -17.23 9.75 13.05
CA ALA A 245 -18.62 10.07 12.69
C ALA A 245 -19.01 9.58 11.28
N VAL A 246 -18.07 9.11 10.46
CA VAL A 246 -18.37 8.61 9.11
C VAL A 246 -18.72 7.12 9.17
N ASP A 247 -19.99 6.78 9.07
CA ASP A 247 -20.49 5.40 9.21
C ASP A 247 -19.90 4.42 8.19
N LYS A 248 -19.66 4.88 6.94
CA LYS A 248 -19.07 4.04 5.89
C LYS A 248 -17.57 3.81 6.08
N LEU A 249 -16.90 4.57 6.95
CA LEU A 249 -15.49 4.35 7.25
C LEU A 249 -15.31 3.08 8.06
N CYS A 250 -14.47 2.20 7.59
CA CYS A 250 -14.10 0.99 8.31
C CYS A 250 -13.27 1.36 9.56
N PRO A 251 -13.60 0.85 10.76
CA PRO A 251 -12.90 1.16 12.00
C PRO A 251 -11.56 0.41 12.09
N GLN A 252 -10.74 0.54 11.08
CA GLN A 252 -9.42 -0.05 10.97
C GLN A 252 -8.42 1.00 10.51
N PHE A 253 -7.37 1.19 11.30
CA PHE A 253 -6.36 2.19 11.05
C PHE A 253 -4.99 1.55 10.88
N HIS A 254 -4.34 1.83 9.76
CA HIS A 254 -2.92 1.54 9.60
C HIS A 254 -2.13 2.78 9.98
N LEU A 255 -1.57 2.78 11.19
CA LEU A 255 -0.77 3.89 11.72
C LEU A 255 0.71 3.57 11.60
N SER A 256 1.48 4.41 10.90
CA SER A 256 2.91 4.21 10.67
C SER A 256 3.71 4.44 11.96
N LEU A 257 4.08 3.38 12.68
CA LEU A 257 4.88 3.44 13.91
C LEU A 257 6.37 3.58 13.63
N GLN A 258 6.92 2.68 12.84
CA GLN A 258 8.31 2.48 12.46
C GLN A 258 9.22 1.95 13.59
N SER A 259 9.08 2.42 14.83
CA SER A 259 9.73 1.88 16.05
C SER A 259 8.92 2.26 17.28
N GLY A 260 8.85 1.37 18.27
CA GLY A 260 8.25 1.65 19.58
C GLY A 260 9.19 2.37 20.55
N CYS A 261 10.47 2.58 20.18
CA CYS A 261 11.45 3.31 20.99
C CYS A 261 11.60 4.74 20.49
N THR A 262 11.36 5.70 21.38
CA THR A 262 11.45 7.14 21.06
C THR A 262 12.87 7.56 20.63
N ALA A 263 13.93 6.98 21.19
CA ALA A 263 15.31 7.27 20.78
C ALA A 263 15.55 6.85 19.32
N THR A 264 15.07 5.67 18.92
CA THR A 264 15.14 5.19 17.53
C THR A 264 14.27 6.03 16.57
N LEU A 265 13.07 6.44 16.98
CA LEU A 265 12.23 7.36 16.19
C LEU A 265 12.92 8.69 15.90
N ARG A 266 13.63 9.26 16.88
CA ARG A 266 14.42 10.49 16.68
C ARG A 266 15.56 10.28 15.67
N ARG A 267 16.29 9.16 15.76
CA ARG A 267 17.33 8.79 14.76
C ARG A 267 16.72 8.59 13.35
N MET A 268 15.52 8.05 13.27
CA MET A 268 14.75 7.92 12.03
C MET A 268 14.21 9.25 11.49
N ARG A 269 14.39 10.37 12.24
CA ARG A 269 13.82 11.69 11.96
C ARG A 269 12.29 11.66 11.88
N ARG A 270 11.66 10.85 12.76
CA ARG A 270 10.20 10.93 12.96
C ARG A 270 9.90 12.11 13.87
N VAL A 271 8.75 12.75 13.63
CA VAL A 271 8.33 13.98 14.32
C VAL A 271 7.41 13.73 15.52
N TYR A 272 7.24 12.47 15.88
CA TYR A 272 6.46 12.02 17.05
C TYR A 272 7.29 11.07 17.92
N THR A 273 6.84 10.90 19.17
CA THR A 273 7.38 9.93 20.11
C THR A 273 6.45 8.71 20.24
N ALA A 274 6.93 7.65 20.91
CA ALA A 274 6.11 6.47 21.19
C ALA A 274 4.89 6.84 22.06
N GLU A 275 5.06 7.73 23.05
CA GLU A 275 3.98 8.21 23.91
C GLU A 275 2.91 8.98 23.12
N GLN A 276 3.32 9.85 22.20
CA GLN A 276 2.39 10.57 21.32
C GLN A 276 1.63 9.63 20.41
N TYR A 277 2.30 8.59 19.90
CA TYR A 277 1.62 7.54 19.13
C TYR A 277 0.57 6.81 19.98
N ALA A 278 0.93 6.41 21.20
CA ALA A 278 0.00 5.76 22.13
C ALA A 278 -1.21 6.65 22.45
N GLN A 279 -0.99 7.98 22.60
CA GLN A 279 -2.08 8.92 22.80
C GLN A 279 -3.03 8.96 21.61
N VAL A 280 -2.54 9.01 20.37
CA VAL A 280 -3.37 8.97 19.16
C VAL A 280 -4.21 7.68 19.11
N VAL A 281 -3.63 6.53 19.47
CA VAL A 281 -4.39 5.27 19.57
C VAL A 281 -5.50 5.36 20.62
N ALA A 282 -5.20 5.95 21.79
CA ALA A 282 -6.19 6.17 22.86
C ALA A 282 -7.32 7.11 22.39
N ASP A 283 -6.99 8.20 21.72
CA ASP A 283 -7.95 9.16 21.17
C ASP A 283 -8.87 8.52 20.13
N ILE A 284 -8.32 7.69 19.24
CA ILE A 284 -9.14 6.92 18.28
C ILE A 284 -10.07 5.97 19.01
N ARG A 285 -9.58 5.18 19.99
CA ARG A 285 -10.44 4.29 20.77
C ARG A 285 -11.55 5.05 21.48
N ALA A 286 -11.22 6.19 22.10
CA ALA A 286 -12.21 7.03 22.78
C ALA A 286 -13.28 7.60 21.82
N ALA A 287 -12.89 8.03 20.61
CA ALA A 287 -13.82 8.53 19.61
C ALA A 287 -14.79 7.46 19.08
N TYR A 288 -14.37 6.19 19.06
CA TYR A 288 -15.25 5.07 18.67
C TYR A 288 -16.08 4.51 19.86
N GLY A 289 -15.73 4.83 21.11
CA GLY A 289 -16.42 4.36 22.31
C GLY A 289 -16.46 2.84 22.40
N ASP A 290 -17.65 2.26 22.53
CA ASP A 290 -17.83 0.79 22.63
C ASP A 290 -17.68 0.07 21.28
N ARG A 291 -17.59 0.79 20.16
CA ARG A 291 -17.36 0.19 18.83
C ARG A 291 -15.91 -0.29 18.74
N PRO A 292 -15.68 -1.56 18.35
CA PRO A 292 -14.32 -2.08 18.23
C PRO A 292 -13.54 -1.37 17.11
N VAL A 293 -12.25 -1.16 17.35
CA VAL A 293 -11.32 -0.57 16.40
C VAL A 293 -10.08 -1.45 16.32
N SER A 294 -9.59 -1.69 15.12
CA SER A 294 -8.36 -2.45 14.90
C SER A 294 -7.23 -1.57 14.40
N PHE A 295 -6.00 -1.93 14.80
CA PHE A 295 -4.79 -1.23 14.41
C PHE A 295 -3.82 -2.18 13.72
N THR A 296 -3.22 -1.68 12.64
CA THR A 296 -2.10 -2.33 11.95
C THR A 296 -0.96 -1.34 11.80
N THR A 297 0.28 -1.82 11.70
CA THR A 297 1.44 -0.94 11.59
C THR A 297 2.60 -1.57 10.83
N ASP A 298 3.56 -0.72 10.46
CA ASP A 298 4.89 -1.11 9.99
C ASP A 298 5.90 -0.85 11.09
N CYS A 299 6.87 -1.76 11.28
CA CYS A 299 7.97 -1.62 12.22
C CYS A 299 9.29 -2.01 11.55
N ILE A 300 10.31 -1.17 11.72
CA ILE A 300 11.68 -1.41 11.23
C ILE A 300 12.54 -1.83 12.41
N CYS A 301 13.21 -2.97 12.31
CA CYS A 301 14.17 -3.44 13.28
C CYS A 301 15.60 -3.39 12.73
N GLY A 302 16.60 -3.22 13.63
CA GLY A 302 18.01 -3.12 13.26
C GLY A 302 18.36 -1.83 12.54
N PHE A 303 17.70 -0.73 12.90
CA PHE A 303 18.06 0.62 12.42
C PHE A 303 19.44 1.02 12.96
N PRO A 304 20.26 1.79 12.22
CA PRO A 304 21.57 2.23 12.71
C PRO A 304 21.51 2.85 14.11
N GLY A 305 22.36 2.35 15.01
CA GLY A 305 22.41 2.75 16.42
C GLY A 305 21.27 2.22 17.30
N GLU A 306 20.42 1.33 16.81
CA GLU A 306 19.43 0.64 17.65
C GLU A 306 20.14 -0.37 18.58
N THR A 307 20.06 -0.14 19.89
CA THR A 307 20.61 -1.06 20.89
C THR A 307 19.68 -2.24 21.15
N VAL A 308 20.10 -3.19 22.00
CA VAL A 308 19.24 -4.29 22.44
C VAL A 308 18.06 -3.74 23.25
N GLU A 309 18.34 -2.79 24.14
CA GLU A 309 17.34 -2.13 25.00
C GLU A 309 16.31 -1.34 24.15
N ASP A 310 16.75 -0.60 23.11
CA ASP A 310 15.84 0.09 22.16
C ASP A 310 14.92 -0.91 21.46
N PHE A 311 15.44 -2.08 21.07
CA PHE A 311 14.66 -3.13 20.43
C PHE A 311 13.64 -3.76 21.41
N GLU A 312 14.06 -4.03 22.65
CA GLU A 312 13.17 -4.57 23.69
C GLU A 312 12.06 -3.57 24.06
N GLU A 313 12.39 -2.27 24.16
CA GLU A 313 11.40 -1.19 24.33
C GLU A 313 10.38 -1.18 23.18
N SER A 314 10.84 -1.32 21.94
CA SER A 314 9.95 -1.43 20.78
C SER A 314 9.02 -2.64 20.86
N CYS A 315 9.53 -3.80 21.28
CA CYS A 315 8.71 -5.00 21.48
C CYS A 315 7.67 -4.83 22.60
N ALA A 316 8.07 -4.21 23.71
CA ALA A 316 7.15 -3.91 24.82
C ALA A 316 6.03 -2.94 24.38
N PHE A 317 6.39 -1.93 23.59
CA PHE A 317 5.41 -0.99 23.04
C PHE A 317 4.40 -1.66 22.10
N LEU A 318 4.83 -2.59 21.25
CA LEU A 318 3.93 -3.36 20.40
C LEU A 318 2.88 -4.14 21.23
N LYS A 319 3.32 -4.73 22.36
CA LYS A 319 2.41 -5.40 23.31
C LYS A 319 1.41 -4.44 23.96
N GLN A 320 1.87 -3.25 24.36
CA GLN A 320 1.03 -2.22 24.97
C GLN A 320 -0.12 -1.77 24.05
N ILE A 321 0.16 -1.61 22.76
CA ILE A 321 -0.86 -1.15 21.79
C ILE A 321 -1.82 -2.27 21.40
N GLY A 322 -1.37 -3.51 21.21
CA GLY A 322 -2.19 -4.63 20.77
C GLY A 322 -2.59 -4.51 19.30
N PHE A 323 -1.67 -4.76 18.40
CA PHE A 323 -1.90 -4.66 16.96
C PHE A 323 -2.54 -5.95 16.39
N LEU A 324 -3.54 -5.79 15.53
CA LEU A 324 -4.06 -6.88 14.71
C LEU A 324 -3.00 -7.41 13.73
N LYS A 325 -2.11 -6.53 13.25
CA LYS A 325 -1.03 -6.92 12.36
C LYS A 325 0.13 -5.93 12.45
N VAL A 326 1.33 -6.47 12.58
CA VAL A 326 2.58 -5.71 12.46
C VAL A 326 3.34 -6.22 11.24
N HIS A 327 3.67 -5.35 10.33
CA HIS A 327 4.58 -5.65 9.22
C HIS A 327 6.00 -5.33 9.68
N VAL A 328 6.81 -6.35 9.85
CA VAL A 328 8.19 -6.23 10.34
C VAL A 328 9.16 -6.19 9.17
N PHE A 329 9.99 -5.17 9.13
CA PHE A 329 11.02 -4.97 8.13
C PHE A 329 12.41 -4.89 8.79
N PRO A 330 13.36 -5.75 8.45
CA PRO A 330 14.75 -5.48 8.79
C PRO A 330 15.19 -4.22 8.02
N TYR A 331 15.92 -3.33 8.69
CA TYR A 331 16.40 -2.10 8.04
C TYR A 331 17.17 -2.42 6.76
N SER A 332 16.73 -1.84 5.66
CA SER A 332 17.34 -1.97 4.34
C SER A 332 18.12 -0.70 4.00
N ARG A 333 19.43 -0.79 3.95
CA ARG A 333 20.32 0.33 3.60
C ARG A 333 20.05 0.80 2.17
N ARG A 334 19.69 2.07 2.01
CA ARG A 334 19.33 2.67 0.71
C ARG A 334 20.25 3.81 0.35
N SER A 335 20.93 3.70 -0.78
CA SER A 335 21.81 4.77 -1.30
C SER A 335 21.06 6.09 -1.43
N GLY A 336 21.69 7.19 -1.03
CA GLY A 336 21.12 8.54 -1.08
C GLY A 336 20.12 8.85 0.03
N THR A 337 19.95 7.95 1.03
CA THR A 337 19.23 8.27 2.27
C THR A 337 20.22 8.57 3.39
N PRO A 338 19.91 9.52 4.32
CA PRO A 338 20.83 9.84 5.42
C PRO A 338 21.25 8.62 6.26
N ALA A 339 20.32 7.70 6.56
CA ALA A 339 20.59 6.52 7.36
C ALA A 339 21.57 5.53 6.69
N CYS A 340 21.77 5.64 5.37
CA CYS A 340 22.78 4.85 4.67
C CYS A 340 24.19 5.10 5.21
N ASP A 341 24.45 6.34 5.61
CA ASP A 341 25.78 6.80 6.03
C ASP A 341 25.89 6.98 7.55
N PHE A 342 24.86 6.64 8.31
CA PHE A 342 24.93 6.66 9.76
C PHE A 342 25.97 5.66 10.27
N PRO A 343 26.74 6.00 11.32
CA PRO A 343 27.56 5.04 12.04
C PRO A 343 26.70 3.98 12.70
N ASP A 344 27.34 3.01 13.32
CA ASP A 344 26.69 1.96 14.13
C ASP A 344 25.62 1.16 13.38
N GLN A 345 25.92 0.81 12.13
CA GLN A 345 25.09 -0.07 11.32
C GLN A 345 24.98 -1.45 12.00
N VAL A 346 23.75 -1.86 12.32
CA VAL A 346 23.49 -3.19 12.91
C VAL A 346 23.87 -4.28 11.92
N HIS A 347 24.57 -5.29 12.41
CA HIS A 347 25.02 -6.41 11.58
C HIS A 347 23.84 -7.20 11.01
N GLU A 348 23.96 -7.70 9.78
CA GLU A 348 22.85 -8.36 9.06
C GLU A 348 22.27 -9.57 9.82
N ARG A 349 23.13 -10.37 10.47
CA ARG A 349 22.69 -11.48 11.31
C ARG A 349 21.80 -11.02 12.47
N GLU A 350 22.16 -9.94 13.12
CA GLU A 350 21.39 -9.37 14.24
C GLU A 350 20.05 -8.80 13.76
N LYS A 351 20.02 -8.11 12.61
CA LYS A 351 18.76 -7.69 11.98
C LYS A 351 17.82 -8.86 11.73
N GLN A 352 18.36 -9.99 11.24
CA GLN A 352 17.56 -11.19 10.99
C GLN A 352 17.04 -11.81 12.29
N GLU A 353 17.85 -11.84 13.35
CA GLU A 353 17.45 -12.33 14.66
C GLU A 353 16.34 -11.45 15.27
N ARG A 354 16.51 -10.12 15.26
CA ARG A 354 15.48 -9.15 15.70
C ARG A 354 14.20 -9.27 14.88
N SER A 355 14.31 -9.42 13.57
CA SER A 355 13.16 -9.61 12.69
C SER A 355 12.38 -10.89 13.01
N ARG A 356 13.06 -12.01 13.29
CA ARG A 356 12.39 -13.25 13.70
C ARG A 356 11.66 -13.09 15.03
N THR A 357 12.32 -12.49 16.02
CA THR A 357 11.74 -12.24 17.35
C THR A 357 10.49 -11.35 17.25
N MET A 358 10.59 -10.24 16.52
CA MET A 358 9.46 -9.31 16.37
C MET A 358 8.31 -9.92 15.54
N ASN A 359 8.59 -10.74 14.51
CA ASN A 359 7.56 -11.45 13.76
C ASN A 359 6.84 -12.50 14.65
N ALA A 360 7.56 -13.23 15.50
CA ALA A 360 6.94 -14.16 16.44
C ALA A 360 6.01 -13.43 17.41
N LEU A 361 6.46 -12.30 17.97
CA LEU A 361 5.63 -11.43 18.79
C LEU A 361 4.39 -10.90 18.02
N ALA A 362 4.57 -10.48 16.76
CA ALA A 362 3.48 -9.98 15.94
C ALA A 362 2.37 -11.04 15.73
N GLU A 363 2.75 -12.32 15.57
CA GLU A 363 1.78 -13.42 15.45
C GLU A 363 1.10 -13.76 16.78
N GLU A 364 1.80 -13.64 17.90
CA GLU A 364 1.21 -13.74 19.25
C GLU A 364 0.13 -12.68 19.45
N LEU A 365 0.48 -11.40 19.23
CA LEU A 365 -0.44 -10.27 19.35
C LEU A 365 -1.65 -10.39 18.43
N ARG A 366 -1.42 -10.84 17.19
CA ARG A 366 -2.50 -11.08 16.24
C ARG A 366 -3.50 -12.11 16.76
N ARG A 367 -3.00 -13.21 17.32
CA ARG A 367 -3.85 -14.26 17.92
C ARG A 367 -4.67 -13.71 19.07
N ASP A 368 -4.02 -12.96 19.97
CA ASP A 368 -4.68 -12.39 21.13
C ASP A 368 -5.80 -11.44 20.72
N VAL A 369 -5.53 -10.52 19.79
CA VAL A 369 -6.53 -9.59 19.26
C VAL A 369 -7.67 -10.33 18.57
N LEU A 370 -7.39 -11.32 17.72
CA LEU A 370 -8.41 -12.08 17.01
C LEU A 370 -9.31 -12.87 17.98
N THR A 371 -8.76 -13.37 19.07
CA THR A 371 -9.51 -14.07 20.12
C THR A 371 -10.52 -13.14 20.80
N THR A 372 -10.21 -11.85 20.96
CA THR A 372 -11.17 -10.88 21.52
C THR A 372 -12.38 -10.63 20.62
N TYR A 373 -12.31 -10.97 19.33
CA TYR A 373 -13.42 -10.80 18.39
C TYR A 373 -14.30 -12.04 18.25
N GLU A 374 -13.98 -13.15 18.93
CA GLU A 374 -14.80 -14.37 18.88
C GLU A 374 -16.21 -14.11 19.43
N GLY A 375 -17.23 -14.55 18.70
CA GLY A 375 -18.64 -14.32 19.01
C GLY A 375 -19.21 -12.99 18.52
N MET A 376 -18.37 -12.04 18.10
CA MET A 376 -18.82 -10.75 17.57
C MET A 376 -19.51 -10.89 16.22
N GLU A 377 -20.48 -10.03 15.97
CA GLU A 377 -21.06 -9.84 14.65
C GLU A 377 -20.33 -8.72 13.89
N ASP A 378 -20.01 -8.96 12.63
CA ASP A 378 -19.45 -7.97 11.72
C ASP A 378 -19.93 -8.27 10.29
N GLU A 379 -19.59 -7.41 9.36
CA GLU A 379 -19.85 -7.58 7.94
C GLU A 379 -18.57 -8.01 7.23
N VAL A 380 -18.68 -8.94 6.30
CA VAL A 380 -17.56 -9.42 5.46
C VAL A 380 -17.81 -9.08 4.00
N LEU A 381 -16.83 -8.47 3.35
CA LEU A 381 -16.78 -8.45 1.90
C LEU A 381 -16.21 -9.79 1.42
N LEU A 382 -17.02 -10.55 0.67
CA LEU A 382 -16.60 -11.81 0.05
C LEU A 382 -15.61 -11.52 -1.08
N GLU A 383 -14.40 -12.06 -0.99
CA GLU A 383 -13.35 -11.77 -1.98
C GLU A 383 -13.11 -12.96 -2.91
N THR A 384 -12.47 -14.01 -2.43
CA THR A 384 -12.08 -15.16 -3.24
C THR A 384 -13.00 -16.34 -2.95
N ALA A 385 -13.63 -16.87 -3.98
CA ALA A 385 -14.34 -18.13 -3.90
C ALA A 385 -13.32 -19.29 -3.84
N LEU A 386 -13.35 -20.05 -2.75
CA LEU A 386 -12.59 -21.30 -2.59
C LEU A 386 -13.36 -22.50 -3.14
N SER A 387 -14.69 -22.42 -3.13
CA SER A 387 -15.63 -23.38 -3.74
C SER A 387 -16.93 -22.65 -4.08
N GLU A 388 -17.95 -23.40 -4.55
CA GLU A 388 -19.28 -22.84 -4.83
C GLU A 388 -19.97 -22.20 -3.61
N THR A 389 -19.58 -22.62 -2.39
CA THR A 389 -20.19 -22.13 -1.15
C THR A 389 -19.23 -21.51 -0.17
N LEU A 390 -17.92 -21.66 -0.36
CA LEU A 390 -16.91 -21.22 0.61
C LEU A 390 -16.13 -20.04 0.05
N PHE A 391 -16.07 -18.96 0.81
CA PHE A 391 -15.41 -17.70 0.45
C PHE A 391 -14.40 -17.27 1.51
N THR A 392 -13.37 -16.59 1.07
CA THR A 392 -12.53 -15.77 1.96
C THR A 392 -12.90 -14.31 1.80
N GLY A 393 -12.60 -13.51 2.83
CA GLY A 393 -12.84 -12.08 2.79
C GLY A 393 -12.30 -11.37 4.04
N TYR A 394 -12.64 -10.10 4.16
CA TYR A 394 -12.25 -9.28 5.30
C TYR A 394 -13.46 -8.57 5.90
N THR A 395 -13.46 -8.50 7.23
CA THR A 395 -14.47 -7.72 7.98
C THR A 395 -14.18 -6.23 7.88
N ARG A 396 -15.04 -5.39 8.46
CA ARG A 396 -14.80 -3.94 8.62
C ARG A 396 -13.54 -3.68 9.46
N LEU A 397 -13.26 -4.52 10.46
CA LEU A 397 -12.06 -4.48 11.28
C LEU A 397 -10.80 -5.05 10.60
N TYR A 398 -10.89 -5.46 9.33
CA TYR A 398 -9.82 -6.10 8.58
C TYR A 398 -9.41 -7.48 9.13
N VAL A 399 -10.33 -8.16 9.80
CA VAL A 399 -10.17 -9.55 10.23
C VAL A 399 -10.27 -10.46 9.00
N PRO A 400 -9.25 -11.30 8.70
CA PRO A 400 -9.34 -12.26 7.61
C PRO A 400 -10.28 -13.41 8.01
N VAL A 401 -11.26 -13.70 7.19
CA VAL A 401 -12.25 -14.73 7.48
C VAL A 401 -12.36 -15.76 6.38
N VAL A 402 -12.84 -16.95 6.75
CA VAL A 402 -13.41 -17.95 5.85
C VAL A 402 -14.85 -18.19 6.26
N VAL A 403 -15.78 -18.14 5.29
CA VAL A 403 -17.21 -18.21 5.54
C VAL A 403 -17.91 -19.07 4.49
N SER A 404 -18.83 -19.92 4.94
CA SER A 404 -19.75 -20.62 4.03
C SER A 404 -20.94 -19.70 3.71
N ALA A 405 -21.07 -19.34 2.44
CA ALA A 405 -22.09 -18.41 1.95
C ALA A 405 -22.71 -18.91 0.63
N PRO A 406 -23.55 -19.99 0.70
CA PRO A 406 -24.15 -20.58 -0.50
C PRO A 406 -25.05 -19.59 -1.22
N GLY A 407 -24.98 -19.59 -2.56
CA GLY A 407 -25.73 -18.68 -3.42
C GLY A 407 -25.23 -17.24 -3.48
N ARG A 408 -24.13 -16.91 -2.79
CA ARG A 408 -23.47 -15.60 -2.82
C ARG A 408 -22.35 -15.55 -3.86
N LYS A 409 -21.87 -14.33 -4.13
CA LYS A 409 -20.80 -14.07 -5.11
C LYS A 409 -19.71 -13.20 -4.50
N SER A 410 -18.52 -13.29 -5.05
CA SER A 410 -17.44 -12.35 -4.75
C SER A 410 -17.89 -10.90 -4.99
N GLY A 411 -17.50 -9.98 -4.12
CA GLY A 411 -17.93 -8.58 -4.15
C GLY A 411 -19.19 -8.28 -3.30
N GLU A 412 -19.92 -9.29 -2.83
CA GLU A 412 -21.06 -9.09 -1.93
C GLU A 412 -20.59 -8.89 -0.48
N ILE A 413 -21.33 -8.08 0.26
CA ILE A 413 -21.16 -7.89 1.69
C ILE A 413 -22.23 -8.71 2.43
N VAL A 414 -21.79 -9.52 3.39
CA VAL A 414 -22.67 -10.39 4.19
C VAL A 414 -22.40 -10.18 5.68
N ARG A 415 -23.45 -10.29 6.51
CA ARG A 415 -23.34 -10.29 7.97
C ARG A 415 -22.92 -11.65 8.46
N VAL A 416 -21.98 -11.68 9.39
CA VAL A 416 -21.42 -12.90 9.94
C VAL A 416 -21.19 -12.77 11.43
N ARG A 417 -21.21 -13.92 12.11
CA ARG A 417 -20.69 -14.07 13.46
C ARG A 417 -19.30 -14.70 13.39
N LEU A 418 -18.32 -14.04 14.01
CA LEU A 418 -16.93 -14.48 14.06
C LEU A 418 -16.80 -15.65 15.03
N GLY A 419 -16.14 -16.70 14.63
CA GLY A 419 -15.80 -17.86 15.45
C GLY A 419 -14.30 -17.88 15.78
N SER A 420 -13.76 -19.09 15.92
CA SER A 420 -12.36 -19.28 16.32
C SER A 420 -11.36 -18.98 15.20
N TYR A 421 -10.19 -18.51 15.60
CA TYR A 421 -9.03 -18.34 14.73
C TYR A 421 -8.28 -19.68 14.57
N ASP A 422 -8.04 -20.11 13.34
CA ASP A 422 -7.41 -21.41 13.02
C ASP A 422 -5.88 -21.33 12.79
N GLY A 423 -5.28 -20.15 12.97
CA GLY A 423 -3.87 -19.89 12.70
C GLY A 423 -3.62 -19.12 11.40
N GLU A 424 -4.59 -19.09 10.49
CA GLU A 424 -4.54 -18.30 9.26
C GLU A 424 -5.71 -17.32 9.18
N ARG A 425 -6.94 -17.81 9.43
CA ARG A 425 -8.19 -17.06 9.31
C ARG A 425 -9.15 -17.34 10.46
N VAL A 426 -10.10 -16.46 10.63
CA VAL A 426 -11.22 -16.66 11.53
C VAL A 426 -12.33 -17.40 10.78
N ARG A 427 -12.85 -18.48 11.34
CA ARG A 427 -14.04 -19.13 10.82
C ARG A 427 -15.26 -18.27 11.14
N ALA A 428 -16.10 -18.01 10.16
CA ALA A 428 -17.29 -17.20 10.35
C ALA A 428 -18.54 -17.91 9.84
N ALA A 429 -19.68 -17.65 10.48
CA ALA A 429 -20.98 -18.17 10.09
C ALA A 429 -21.90 -17.01 9.68
N LEU A 430 -22.74 -17.22 8.66
CA LEU A 430 -23.76 -16.23 8.30
C LEU A 430 -24.74 -16.02 9.47
N CYS A 431 -25.13 -14.75 9.70
CA CYS A 431 -26.17 -14.37 10.64
C CYS A 431 -27.58 -14.52 10.02
#